data_704b0a39a409011b928813033beb7a7e
#
_entry.id   704b0a39a409011b928813033beb7a7e
#
_cell.length_a   1.000
_cell.length_b   1.000
_cell.length_c   1.000
_cell.angle_alpha   90.00
_cell.angle_beta   90.00
_cell.angle_gamma   90.00
#
_symmetry.space_group_name_H-M   'P 1'
#
loop_
_entity.id
_entity.type
_entity.pdbx_description
1 polymer ?
#
loop_
_entity_poly.entity_id
_entity_poly.type
_entity_poly.pdbx_seq_one_letter_code
_entity_poly.pdbx_strand_id
1 'polypeptide(L)'
;FEQPVACVDANVERVIARVFDVDAPVKEKNAAARIAALAQELLPPAQARAHNQAMMELGALVCGRKARCEICPLADFCLSRHLGIVHERPVPGRKADTVLLDVVTGVLRHEGRIFVQKRCDRGAWGGLWEFPGGRVEPGEEPRQAVVREHHEETGFAVRVTDDYGIIRHGYTTYRVTLYCFGVSLDGGAWATDAEGLPVPPVLTAASAYRWASPQELQSLAMPAAHRKLADRLFAAAPGPAQASLI
;
A
#
# COMPACT_ATOMS: atom_id res chain seq x y z
N PHE A 1 25.98 5.53 10.29
CA PHE A 1 25.34 6.39 9.29
C PHE A 1 26.24 7.53 8.77
N GLU A 2 27.57 7.39 8.85
CA GLU A 2 28.52 8.40 8.37
C GLU A 2 29.23 7.96 7.07
N GLN A 3 28.61 7.08 6.28
CA GLN A 3 29.17 6.73 4.98
C GLN A 3 29.05 7.91 4.02
N PRO A 4 30.09 8.26 3.28
CA PRO A 4 30.09 9.36 2.33
C PRO A 4 29.34 8.97 1.04
N VAL A 5 28.05 8.78 1.17
CA VAL A 5 27.14 8.41 0.07
C VAL A 5 26.03 9.46 -0.04
N ALA A 6 25.82 9.96 -1.25
CA ALA A 6 24.73 10.88 -1.53
C ALA A 6 23.36 10.18 -1.44
N CYS A 7 22.43 10.82 -0.74
CA CYS A 7 21.05 10.38 -0.68
C CYS A 7 20.24 11.12 -1.74
N VAL A 8 19.69 10.39 -2.72
CA VAL A 8 18.91 10.97 -3.82
C VAL A 8 17.45 10.57 -3.68
N ASP A 9 16.67 11.44 -3.06
CA ASP A 9 15.20 11.36 -3.03
C ASP A 9 14.59 12.27 -4.12
N ALA A 10 13.25 12.33 -4.19
CA ALA A 10 12.55 13.16 -5.16
C ALA A 10 12.82 14.68 -5.00
N ASN A 11 13.23 15.14 -3.81
CA ASN A 11 13.61 16.52 -3.57
C ASN A 11 15.01 16.80 -4.14
N VAL A 12 15.95 15.93 -3.84
CA VAL A 12 17.33 16.02 -4.35
C VAL A 12 17.36 15.84 -5.88
N GLU A 13 16.61 14.86 -6.44
CA GLU A 13 16.44 14.73 -7.89
C GLU A 13 16.03 16.05 -8.54
N ARG A 14 15.05 16.74 -7.96
CA ARG A 14 14.53 18.01 -8.49
C ARG A 14 15.55 19.13 -8.40
N VAL A 15 16.27 19.22 -7.28
CA VAL A 15 17.34 20.23 -7.10
C VAL A 15 18.45 20.02 -8.12
N ILE A 16 19.00 18.81 -8.21
CA ILE A 16 20.07 18.46 -9.13
C ILE A 16 19.64 18.66 -10.58
N ALA A 17 18.42 18.20 -10.94
CA ALA A 17 17.89 18.36 -12.30
C ALA A 17 17.81 19.84 -12.73
N ARG A 18 17.49 20.76 -11.80
CA ARG A 18 17.41 22.19 -12.05
C ARG A 18 18.76 22.86 -12.06
N VAL A 19 19.63 22.54 -11.10
CA VAL A 19 20.96 23.15 -10.99
C VAL A 19 21.81 22.83 -12.22
N PHE A 20 21.77 21.59 -12.69
CA PHE A 20 22.59 21.09 -13.79
C PHE A 20 21.84 20.93 -15.13
N ASP A 21 20.63 21.43 -15.22
CA ASP A 21 19.78 21.34 -16.41
C ASP A 21 19.74 19.94 -17.01
N VAL A 22 19.27 18.97 -16.20
CA VAL A 22 19.07 17.60 -16.72
C VAL A 22 17.82 17.59 -17.59
N ASP A 23 18.02 17.50 -18.89
CA ASP A 23 17.03 17.66 -19.95
C ASP A 23 16.31 16.34 -20.38
N ALA A 24 16.53 15.28 -19.59
CA ALA A 24 15.90 13.99 -19.78
C ALA A 24 15.00 13.62 -18.58
N PRO A 25 13.99 12.75 -18.78
CA PRO A 25 13.14 12.28 -17.70
C PRO A 25 13.95 11.65 -16.55
N VAL A 26 13.82 12.21 -15.35
CA VAL A 26 14.67 11.85 -14.19
C VAL A 26 14.57 10.38 -13.77
N LYS A 27 13.52 9.66 -14.16
CA LYS A 27 13.34 8.23 -13.90
C LYS A 27 13.93 7.32 -14.98
N GLU A 28 14.41 7.88 -16.09
CA GLU A 28 15.16 7.11 -17.08
C GLU A 28 16.55 6.76 -16.54
N LYS A 29 17.01 5.55 -16.88
CA LYS A 29 18.23 4.95 -16.33
C LYS A 29 19.44 5.90 -16.45
N ASN A 30 19.63 6.53 -17.61
CA ASN A 30 20.76 7.40 -17.86
C ASN A 30 20.68 8.72 -17.08
N ALA A 31 19.47 9.33 -17.03
CA ALA A 31 19.25 10.56 -16.27
C ALA A 31 19.39 10.31 -14.77
N ALA A 32 18.82 9.22 -14.26
CA ALA A 32 18.95 8.83 -12.86
C ALA A 32 20.42 8.58 -12.47
N ALA A 33 21.19 7.88 -13.32
CA ALA A 33 22.62 7.65 -13.10
C ALA A 33 23.41 8.97 -13.09
N ARG A 34 23.13 9.90 -14.03
CA ARG A 34 23.75 11.23 -14.07
C ARG A 34 23.42 12.04 -12.81
N ILE A 35 22.16 12.05 -12.36
CA ILE A 35 21.75 12.74 -11.14
C ILE A 35 22.47 12.17 -9.92
N ALA A 36 22.57 10.85 -9.81
CA ALA A 36 23.28 10.20 -8.71
C ALA A 36 24.77 10.53 -8.71
N ALA A 37 25.42 10.54 -9.87
CA ALA A 37 26.82 10.94 -10.01
C ALA A 37 27.05 12.39 -9.59
N LEU A 38 26.24 13.33 -10.09
CA LEU A 38 26.32 14.75 -9.72
C LEU A 38 26.08 14.96 -8.22
N ALA A 39 25.10 14.27 -7.63
CA ALA A 39 24.85 14.35 -6.19
C ALA A 39 26.05 13.84 -5.38
N GLN A 40 26.70 12.77 -5.86
CA GLN A 40 27.90 12.22 -5.22
C GLN A 40 29.12 13.14 -5.34
N GLU A 41 29.31 13.81 -6.48
CA GLU A 41 30.39 14.79 -6.70
C GLU A 41 30.26 16.01 -5.78
N LEU A 42 29.03 16.43 -5.49
CA LEU A 42 28.75 17.55 -4.58
C LEU A 42 28.95 17.22 -3.11
N LEU A 43 29.03 15.92 -2.77
CA LEU A 43 29.05 15.48 -1.39
C LEU A 43 30.42 15.75 -0.72
N PRO A 44 30.48 16.61 0.32
CA PRO A 44 31.73 16.80 1.07
C PRO A 44 32.01 15.54 1.93
N PRO A 45 33.23 14.96 1.84
CA PRO A 45 33.55 13.67 2.47
C PRO A 45 33.31 13.61 3.97
N ALA A 46 33.53 14.74 4.68
CA ALA A 46 33.43 14.80 6.15
C ALA A 46 32.03 15.24 6.67
N GLN A 47 31.10 15.62 5.80
CA GLN A 47 29.82 16.22 6.19
C GLN A 47 28.62 15.60 5.44
N ALA A 48 28.71 14.35 5.08
CA ALA A 48 27.71 13.67 4.25
C ALA A 48 26.29 13.77 4.81
N ARG A 49 26.13 13.59 6.13
CA ARG A 49 24.82 13.69 6.78
C ARG A 49 24.22 15.09 6.68
N ALA A 50 24.99 16.11 7.03
CA ALA A 50 24.51 17.49 7.00
C ALA A 50 24.19 17.94 5.56
N HIS A 51 25.04 17.57 4.60
CA HIS A 51 24.83 17.89 3.19
C HIS A 51 23.57 17.21 2.64
N ASN A 52 23.38 15.91 2.86
CA ASN A 52 22.19 15.19 2.43
C ASN A 52 20.90 15.80 3.02
N GLN A 53 20.92 16.15 4.30
CA GLN A 53 19.80 16.80 4.96
C GLN A 53 19.52 18.19 4.35
N ALA A 54 20.55 19.01 4.15
CA ALA A 54 20.42 20.34 3.56
C ALA A 54 19.84 20.27 2.13
N MET A 55 20.28 19.32 1.32
CA MET A 55 19.77 19.13 -0.04
C MET A 55 18.30 18.71 -0.07
N MET A 56 17.88 17.80 0.83
CA MET A 56 16.48 17.42 0.98
C MET A 56 15.62 18.60 1.43
N GLU A 57 16.08 19.37 2.43
CA GLU A 57 15.38 20.56 2.93
C GLU A 57 15.30 21.66 1.87
N LEU A 58 16.36 21.92 1.14
CA LEU A 58 16.36 22.87 0.02
C LEU A 58 15.30 22.48 -1.02
N GLY A 59 15.22 21.19 -1.37
CA GLY A 59 14.21 20.67 -2.27
C GLY A 59 12.79 20.80 -1.74
N ALA A 60 12.59 20.56 -0.44
CA ALA A 60 11.27 20.63 0.17
C ALA A 60 10.80 22.09 0.40
N LEU A 61 11.69 22.95 0.91
CA LEU A 61 11.30 24.27 1.42
C LEU A 61 11.51 25.41 0.40
N VAL A 62 12.47 25.31 -0.49
CA VAL A 62 12.85 26.39 -1.43
C VAL A 62 12.63 25.95 -2.87
N CYS A 63 13.30 24.88 -3.30
CA CYS A 63 13.24 24.37 -4.67
C CYS A 63 12.06 23.39 -4.87
N GLY A 64 10.87 23.73 -4.35
CA GLY A 64 9.65 22.95 -4.47
C GLY A 64 9.09 22.91 -5.90
N ARG A 65 7.84 22.43 -6.05
CA ARG A 65 7.15 22.48 -7.36
C ARG A 65 7.05 23.91 -7.87
N LYS A 66 6.69 24.85 -6.98
CA LYS A 66 6.81 26.30 -7.19
C LYS A 66 8.09 26.75 -6.52
N ALA A 67 9.17 26.87 -7.30
CA ALA A 67 10.49 27.23 -6.76
C ALA A 67 10.51 28.71 -6.34
N ARG A 68 11.15 28.97 -5.19
CA ARG A 68 11.38 30.31 -4.65
C ARG A 68 12.84 30.71 -4.95
N CYS A 69 13.12 31.01 -6.23
CA CYS A 69 14.48 31.24 -6.70
C CYS A 69 15.11 32.51 -6.11
N GLU A 70 14.31 33.46 -5.67
CA GLU A 70 14.72 34.74 -5.07
C GLU A 70 15.41 34.57 -3.71
N ILE A 71 15.13 33.48 -3.00
CA ILE A 71 15.76 33.15 -1.71
C ILE A 71 16.63 31.90 -1.78
N CYS A 72 16.87 31.37 -2.98
CA CYS A 72 17.60 30.13 -3.15
C CYS A 72 19.11 30.37 -3.03
N PRO A 73 19.83 29.67 -2.11
CA PRO A 73 21.27 29.83 -1.97
C PRO A 73 22.06 29.33 -3.17
N LEU A 74 21.44 28.53 -4.06
CA LEU A 74 22.05 28.03 -5.29
C LEU A 74 21.65 28.84 -6.54
N ALA A 75 20.97 29.98 -6.36
CA ALA A 75 20.39 30.73 -7.47
C ALA A 75 21.43 31.09 -8.56
N ASP A 76 22.62 31.50 -8.15
CA ASP A 76 23.68 31.97 -9.07
C ASP A 76 24.40 30.80 -9.77
N PHE A 77 24.22 29.57 -9.32
CA PHE A 77 24.80 28.37 -9.94
C PHE A 77 23.78 27.56 -10.72
N CYS A 78 22.52 27.98 -10.71
CA CYS A 78 21.41 27.19 -11.24
C CYS A 78 21.22 27.43 -12.75
N LEU A 79 21.59 26.44 -13.58
CA LEU A 79 21.45 26.55 -15.04
C LEU A 79 19.99 26.75 -15.47
N SER A 80 19.05 26.00 -14.90
CA SER A 80 17.63 26.18 -15.25
C SER A 80 17.10 27.57 -14.92
N ARG A 81 17.62 28.22 -13.86
CA ARG A 81 17.27 29.63 -13.56
C ARG A 81 17.85 30.58 -14.60
N HIS A 82 19.10 30.42 -14.95
CA HIS A 82 19.75 31.25 -15.98
C HIS A 82 19.07 31.13 -17.35
N LEU A 83 18.60 29.96 -17.67
CA LEU A 83 17.86 29.66 -18.92
C LEU A 83 16.38 30.04 -18.85
N GLY A 84 15.84 30.40 -17.68
CA GLY A 84 14.41 30.72 -17.51
C GLY A 84 13.47 29.50 -17.52
N ILE A 85 14.00 28.28 -17.42
CA ILE A 85 13.28 27.01 -17.60
C ILE A 85 13.07 26.20 -16.31
N VAL A 86 13.12 26.85 -15.14
CA VAL A 86 12.96 26.18 -13.83
C VAL A 86 11.68 25.35 -13.76
N HIS A 87 10.61 25.80 -14.41
CA HIS A 87 9.30 25.12 -14.43
C HIS A 87 9.27 23.91 -15.36
N GLU A 88 10.20 23.79 -16.29
CA GLU A 88 10.38 22.65 -17.19
C GLU A 88 11.22 21.53 -16.59
N ARG A 89 11.87 21.80 -15.45
CA ARG A 89 12.70 20.82 -14.75
C ARG A 89 12.13 20.48 -13.37
N PRO A 90 12.24 19.23 -12.97
CA PRO A 90 12.72 18.08 -13.74
C PRO A 90 11.79 17.71 -14.90
N VAL A 91 12.34 17.17 -15.97
CA VAL A 91 11.53 16.66 -17.09
C VAL A 91 10.65 15.52 -16.56
N PRO A 92 9.32 15.59 -16.72
CA PRO A 92 8.44 14.54 -16.23
C PRO A 92 8.67 13.23 -17.01
N GLY A 93 8.83 12.14 -16.29
CA GLY A 93 8.82 10.81 -16.89
C GLY A 93 7.44 10.47 -17.48
N ARG A 94 7.41 9.46 -18.37
CA ARG A 94 6.16 8.88 -18.83
C ARG A 94 5.36 8.42 -17.60
N LYS A 95 4.14 8.88 -17.47
CA LYS A 95 3.23 8.37 -16.43
C LYS A 95 3.04 6.89 -16.68
N ALA A 96 3.34 6.07 -15.68
CA ALA A 96 2.96 4.66 -15.75
C ALA A 96 1.44 4.55 -15.89
N ASP A 97 0.99 3.67 -16.77
CA ASP A 97 -0.43 3.44 -16.98
C ASP A 97 -1.08 2.99 -15.66
N THR A 98 -2.23 3.54 -15.38
CA THR A 98 -3.00 3.13 -14.21
C THR A 98 -3.61 1.76 -14.48
N VAL A 99 -3.31 0.80 -13.63
CA VAL A 99 -3.89 -0.54 -13.67
C VAL A 99 -5.11 -0.56 -12.75
N LEU A 100 -6.27 -0.84 -13.32
CA LEU A 100 -7.50 -1.05 -12.56
C LEU A 100 -7.56 -2.52 -12.14
N LEU A 101 -7.84 -2.76 -10.88
CA LEU A 101 -7.99 -4.11 -10.32
C LEU A 101 -9.31 -4.19 -9.56
N ASP A 102 -10.16 -5.10 -9.98
CA ASP A 102 -11.33 -5.52 -9.24
C ASP A 102 -10.96 -6.75 -8.41
N VAL A 103 -11.17 -6.65 -7.11
CA VAL A 103 -10.76 -7.66 -6.11
C VAL A 103 -11.93 -7.90 -5.17
N VAL A 104 -12.11 -9.12 -4.76
CA VAL A 104 -13.11 -9.51 -3.76
C VAL A 104 -12.46 -9.91 -2.45
N THR A 105 -13.20 -9.77 -1.36
CA THR A 105 -12.83 -10.35 -0.07
C THR A 105 -14.06 -10.77 0.71
N GLY A 106 -13.96 -11.89 1.42
CA GLY A 106 -15.05 -12.46 2.21
C GLY A 106 -14.73 -12.54 3.70
N VAL A 107 -15.63 -12.02 4.51
CA VAL A 107 -15.57 -12.13 5.97
C VAL A 107 -16.34 -13.38 6.39
N LEU A 108 -15.61 -14.46 6.61
CA LEU A 108 -16.18 -15.72 7.10
C LEU A 108 -16.34 -15.66 8.62
N ARG A 109 -17.58 -15.83 9.09
CA ARG A 109 -17.90 -15.85 10.53
C ARG A 109 -18.34 -17.24 10.98
N HIS A 110 -17.84 -17.64 12.16
CA HIS A 110 -18.25 -18.86 12.83
C HIS A 110 -18.19 -18.67 14.35
N GLU A 111 -19.25 -18.94 15.07
CA GLU A 111 -19.34 -18.85 16.54
C GLU A 111 -18.76 -17.54 17.14
N GLY A 112 -19.07 -16.40 16.51
CA GLY A 112 -18.63 -15.08 16.96
C GLY A 112 -17.17 -14.74 16.63
N ARG A 113 -16.45 -15.65 15.99
CA ARG A 113 -15.08 -15.46 15.49
C ARG A 113 -15.07 -15.17 14.00
N ILE A 114 -13.98 -14.62 13.52
CA ILE A 114 -13.77 -14.23 12.12
C ILE A 114 -12.51 -14.90 11.60
N PHE A 115 -12.65 -15.60 10.48
CA PHE A 115 -11.52 -16.22 9.82
C PHE A 115 -10.63 -15.18 9.16
N VAL A 116 -9.34 -15.28 9.42
CA VAL A 116 -8.29 -14.49 8.77
C VAL A 116 -7.09 -15.39 8.45
N GLN A 117 -6.40 -15.04 7.39
CA GLN A 117 -5.19 -15.75 6.95
C GLN A 117 -3.99 -14.81 6.91
N LYS A 118 -2.80 -15.35 7.12
CA LYS A 118 -1.55 -14.60 7.09
C LYS A 118 -0.85 -14.83 5.77
N ARG A 119 -0.65 -13.78 4.99
CA ARG A 119 0.05 -13.85 3.70
C ARG A 119 1.45 -14.44 3.88
N CYS A 120 1.90 -15.22 2.89
CA CYS A 120 3.29 -15.64 2.82
C CYS A 120 4.23 -14.42 2.82
N ASP A 121 5.44 -14.57 3.36
CA ASP A 121 6.40 -13.47 3.54
C ASP A 121 6.92 -12.87 2.21
N ARG A 122 6.54 -13.45 1.07
CA ARG A 122 6.95 -13.01 -0.27
C ARG A 122 5.86 -12.17 -0.92
N GLY A 123 6.28 -11.14 -1.65
CA GLY A 123 5.37 -10.28 -2.42
C GLY A 123 4.86 -9.06 -1.66
N ALA A 124 3.88 -8.37 -2.24
CA ALA A 124 3.26 -7.21 -1.63
C ALA A 124 2.48 -7.60 -0.37
N TRP A 125 2.71 -6.85 0.73
CA TRP A 125 2.06 -7.04 2.03
C TRP A 125 2.33 -8.40 2.69
N GLY A 126 3.48 -9.04 2.40
CA GLY A 126 3.91 -10.29 3.04
C GLY A 126 3.88 -10.19 4.56
N GLY A 127 3.46 -11.27 5.24
CA GLY A 127 3.36 -11.37 6.69
C GLY A 127 2.18 -10.62 7.34
N LEU A 128 1.36 -9.89 6.57
CA LEU A 128 0.14 -9.24 7.08
C LEU A 128 -1.05 -10.22 7.07
N TRP A 129 -2.00 -9.96 7.99
CA TRP A 129 -3.25 -10.69 8.07
C TRP A 129 -4.30 -10.09 7.13
N GLU A 130 -5.11 -10.93 6.52
CA GLU A 130 -6.16 -10.50 5.62
C GLU A 130 -7.38 -11.44 5.70
N PHE A 131 -8.51 -11.00 5.18
CA PHE A 131 -9.61 -11.90 4.88
C PHE A 131 -9.34 -12.58 3.54
N PRO A 132 -9.73 -13.85 3.34
CA PRO A 132 -9.57 -14.54 2.06
C PRO A 132 -10.22 -13.79 0.92
N GLY A 133 -9.61 -13.87 -0.26
CA GLY A 133 -10.12 -13.25 -1.46
C GLY A 133 -9.03 -12.96 -2.47
N GLY A 134 -9.44 -12.58 -3.68
CA GLY A 134 -8.52 -12.38 -4.79
C GLY A 134 -9.13 -11.58 -5.92
N ARG A 135 -8.64 -11.77 -7.14
CA ARG A 135 -9.08 -11.01 -8.30
C ARG A 135 -10.40 -11.53 -8.85
N VAL A 136 -11.24 -10.61 -9.29
CA VAL A 136 -12.39 -10.93 -10.13
C VAL A 136 -11.88 -11.27 -11.53
N GLU A 137 -12.25 -12.41 -12.07
CA GLU A 137 -11.88 -12.82 -13.41
C GLU A 137 -12.72 -12.10 -14.48
N PRO A 138 -12.23 -11.99 -15.72
CA PRO A 138 -12.99 -11.38 -16.80
C PRO A 138 -14.35 -12.08 -17.04
N GLY A 139 -15.43 -11.31 -16.90
CA GLY A 139 -16.80 -11.81 -17.06
C GLY A 139 -17.39 -12.49 -15.81
N GLU A 140 -16.66 -12.54 -14.73
CA GLU A 140 -17.12 -13.08 -13.45
C GLU A 140 -17.83 -12.02 -12.62
N GLU A 141 -18.92 -12.41 -11.96
CA GLU A 141 -19.58 -11.55 -10.98
C GLU A 141 -18.84 -11.56 -9.64
N PRO A 142 -18.66 -10.42 -8.95
CA PRO A 142 -17.92 -10.36 -7.68
C PRO A 142 -18.42 -11.34 -6.62
N ARG A 143 -19.73 -11.63 -6.59
CA ARG A 143 -20.32 -12.62 -5.67
C ARG A 143 -19.88 -14.06 -5.97
N GLN A 144 -19.60 -14.37 -7.21
CA GLN A 144 -19.09 -15.68 -7.62
C GLN A 144 -17.59 -15.77 -7.33
N ALA A 145 -16.86 -14.70 -7.62
CA ALA A 145 -15.43 -14.61 -7.36
C ALA A 145 -15.09 -14.84 -5.88
N VAL A 146 -15.84 -14.26 -4.94
CA VAL A 146 -15.56 -14.45 -3.50
C VAL A 146 -15.76 -15.89 -3.05
N VAL A 147 -16.71 -16.60 -3.62
CA VAL A 147 -16.96 -18.03 -3.32
C VAL A 147 -15.83 -18.89 -3.90
N ARG A 148 -15.43 -18.65 -5.15
CA ARG A 148 -14.32 -19.34 -5.82
C ARG A 148 -13.01 -19.13 -5.04
N GLU A 149 -12.68 -17.89 -4.72
CA GLU A 149 -11.43 -17.54 -4.01
C GLU A 149 -11.36 -18.20 -2.62
N HIS A 150 -12.48 -18.22 -1.87
CA HIS A 150 -12.51 -18.94 -0.59
C HIS A 150 -12.23 -20.44 -0.76
N HIS A 151 -12.80 -21.04 -1.78
CA HIS A 151 -12.56 -22.46 -2.06
C HIS A 151 -11.12 -22.71 -2.48
N GLU A 152 -10.55 -21.89 -3.35
CA GLU A 152 -9.17 -22.02 -3.83
C GLU A 152 -8.13 -21.79 -2.74
N GLU A 153 -8.34 -20.79 -1.88
CA GLU A 153 -7.37 -20.42 -0.86
C GLU A 153 -7.46 -21.26 0.41
N THR A 154 -8.66 -21.66 0.80
CA THR A 154 -8.92 -22.30 2.10
C THR A 154 -9.56 -23.69 2.01
N GLY A 155 -10.09 -24.07 0.84
CA GLY A 155 -10.89 -25.29 0.66
C GLY A 155 -12.30 -25.23 1.27
N PHE A 156 -12.67 -24.13 1.92
CA PHE A 156 -14.01 -23.97 2.45
C PHE A 156 -15.02 -23.72 1.33
N ALA A 157 -16.11 -24.50 1.31
CA ALA A 157 -17.31 -24.13 0.58
C ALA A 157 -18.03 -23.06 1.38
N VAL A 158 -18.32 -21.92 0.75
CA VAL A 158 -18.99 -20.79 1.38
C VAL A 158 -20.13 -20.27 0.52
N ARG A 159 -21.09 -19.61 1.15
CA ARG A 159 -22.15 -18.84 0.47
C ARG A 159 -22.13 -17.40 0.96
N VAL A 160 -22.45 -16.46 0.06
CA VAL A 160 -22.54 -15.03 0.39
C VAL A 160 -23.80 -14.78 1.21
N THR A 161 -23.65 -14.15 2.36
CA THR A 161 -24.75 -13.78 3.28
C THR A 161 -25.02 -12.28 3.28
N ASP A 162 -23.96 -11.44 3.18
CA ASP A 162 -24.07 -10.01 3.36
C ASP A 162 -23.25 -9.27 2.30
N ASP A 163 -23.58 -8.01 2.07
CA ASP A 163 -22.82 -7.08 1.24
C ASP A 163 -22.33 -5.92 2.11
N TYR A 164 -21.02 -5.84 2.33
CA TYR A 164 -20.39 -4.77 3.11
C TYR A 164 -19.95 -3.60 2.24
N GLY A 165 -20.33 -3.61 0.95
CA GLY A 165 -20.05 -2.56 -0.01
C GLY A 165 -18.62 -2.58 -0.54
N ILE A 166 -18.19 -1.43 -1.04
CA ILE A 166 -16.93 -1.30 -1.80
C ILE A 166 -15.94 -0.42 -1.02
N ILE A 167 -14.67 -0.83 -1.07
CA ILE A 167 -13.54 -0.02 -0.61
C ILE A 167 -12.64 0.28 -1.80
N ARG A 168 -12.50 1.57 -2.17
CA ARG A 168 -11.55 1.99 -3.18
C ARG A 168 -10.22 2.35 -2.54
N HIS A 169 -9.16 1.84 -3.13
CA HIS A 169 -7.80 2.03 -2.62
C HIS A 169 -6.82 2.24 -3.78
N GLY A 170 -5.88 3.17 -3.60
CA GLY A 170 -4.80 3.42 -4.55
C GLY A 170 -3.46 2.98 -3.98
N TYR A 171 -2.68 2.24 -4.75
CA TYR A 171 -1.32 1.86 -4.41
C TYR A 171 -0.42 2.01 -5.64
N THR A 172 0.51 2.96 -5.60
CA THR A 172 1.36 3.32 -6.74
C THR A 172 0.56 3.56 -8.02
N THR A 173 0.68 2.69 -9.01
CA THR A 173 -0.04 2.73 -10.29
C THR A 173 -1.35 1.96 -10.27
N TYR A 174 -1.64 1.22 -9.21
CA TYR A 174 -2.85 0.43 -9.09
C TYR A 174 -4.01 1.26 -8.51
N ARG A 175 -5.20 1.07 -9.06
CA ARG A 175 -6.48 1.50 -8.48
C ARG A 175 -7.30 0.26 -8.22
N VAL A 176 -7.44 -0.09 -6.96
CA VAL A 176 -8.11 -1.31 -6.51
C VAL A 176 -9.53 -0.97 -6.08
N THR A 177 -10.49 -1.69 -6.65
CA THR A 177 -11.88 -1.75 -6.20
C THR A 177 -12.04 -3.05 -5.44
N LEU A 178 -12.14 -2.99 -4.10
CA LEU A 178 -12.33 -4.14 -3.24
C LEU A 178 -13.82 -4.30 -2.92
N TYR A 179 -14.45 -5.35 -3.46
CA TYR A 179 -15.82 -5.75 -3.13
C TYR A 179 -15.78 -6.61 -1.87
N CYS A 180 -16.55 -6.21 -0.85
CA CYS A 180 -16.48 -6.78 0.49
C CYS A 180 -17.78 -7.52 0.80
N PHE A 181 -17.69 -8.79 1.12
CA PHE A 181 -18.85 -9.63 1.41
C PHE A 181 -18.77 -10.29 2.78
N GLY A 182 -19.94 -10.53 3.41
CA GLY A 182 -20.08 -11.51 4.46
C GLY A 182 -20.31 -12.88 3.84
N VAL A 183 -19.67 -13.89 4.39
CA VAL A 183 -19.86 -15.28 3.95
C VAL A 183 -20.05 -16.21 5.15
N SER A 184 -20.75 -17.30 4.93
CA SER A 184 -20.91 -18.40 5.89
C SER A 184 -20.51 -19.72 5.24
N LEU A 185 -20.08 -20.68 6.03
CA LEU A 185 -19.85 -22.05 5.56
C LEU A 185 -21.10 -22.60 4.92
N ASP A 186 -20.94 -23.28 3.78
CA ASP A 186 -22.01 -23.90 3.03
C ASP A 186 -21.85 -25.42 3.05
N GLY A 187 -22.81 -26.12 3.66
CA GLY A 187 -22.83 -27.58 3.74
C GLY A 187 -21.73 -28.21 4.58
N GLY A 188 -21.83 -29.50 4.80
CA GLY A 188 -20.73 -30.37 5.24
C GLY A 188 -20.41 -30.33 6.74
N ALA A 189 -19.86 -31.46 7.22
CA ALA A 189 -19.14 -31.53 8.47
C ALA A 189 -17.68 -31.16 8.20
N TRP A 190 -17.23 -30.06 8.75
CA TRP A 190 -15.83 -29.63 8.66
C TRP A 190 -15.01 -30.27 9.78
N ALA A 191 -13.76 -30.65 9.50
CA ALA A 191 -12.84 -30.99 10.56
C ALA A 191 -12.68 -29.77 11.49
N THR A 192 -12.64 -30.01 12.79
CA THR A 192 -12.49 -28.95 13.80
C THR A 192 -11.20 -29.13 14.58
N ASP A 193 -10.67 -28.00 15.08
CA ASP A 193 -9.56 -27.99 16.03
C ASP A 193 -10.03 -28.35 17.48
N ALA A 194 -9.11 -28.22 18.44
CA ALA A 194 -9.39 -28.50 19.84
C ALA A 194 -10.42 -27.57 20.47
N GLU A 195 -10.63 -26.38 19.88
CA GLU A 195 -11.63 -25.38 20.31
C GLU A 195 -12.97 -25.54 19.56
N GLY A 196 -13.11 -26.54 18.69
CA GLY A 196 -14.32 -26.83 17.91
C GLY A 196 -14.45 -25.93 16.66
N LEU A 197 -13.42 -25.16 16.31
CA LEU A 197 -13.45 -24.25 15.16
C LEU A 197 -13.06 -25.00 13.88
N PRO A 198 -13.68 -24.68 12.72
CA PRO A 198 -13.38 -25.33 11.45
C PRO A 198 -11.92 -25.13 11.01
N VAL A 199 -11.27 -26.23 10.63
CA VAL A 199 -9.92 -26.23 10.08
C VAL A 199 -10.02 -26.14 8.55
N PRO A 200 -9.34 -25.20 7.89
CA PRO A 200 -9.36 -25.09 6.43
C PRO A 200 -8.73 -26.34 5.81
N PRO A 201 -9.43 -27.01 4.85
CA PRO A 201 -8.90 -28.20 4.18
C PRO A 201 -7.57 -27.99 3.46
N VAL A 202 -7.36 -26.78 2.96
CA VAL A 202 -6.12 -26.34 2.32
C VAL A 202 -5.77 -24.94 2.78
N LEU A 203 -4.53 -24.52 2.54
CA LEU A 203 -4.07 -23.16 2.78
C LEU A 203 -3.03 -22.83 1.70
N THR A 204 -3.49 -22.35 0.54
CA THR A 204 -2.65 -22.19 -0.65
C THR A 204 -1.96 -20.83 -0.73
N ALA A 205 -2.64 -19.76 -0.33
CA ALA A 205 -2.18 -18.38 -0.44
C ALA A 205 -1.53 -17.84 0.83
N ALA A 206 -1.56 -18.59 1.93
CA ALA A 206 -1.18 -18.11 3.24
C ALA A 206 -0.27 -19.10 4.01
N SER A 207 0.52 -18.56 4.94
CA SER A 207 1.43 -19.32 5.81
C SER A 207 0.78 -19.75 7.13
N ALA A 208 -0.34 -19.14 7.51
CA ALA A 208 -1.10 -19.44 8.72
C ALA A 208 -2.53 -18.93 8.59
N TYR A 209 -3.41 -19.44 9.43
CA TYR A 209 -4.76 -18.93 9.61
C TYR A 209 -5.07 -18.73 11.10
N ARG A 210 -6.15 -17.99 11.36
CA ARG A 210 -6.70 -17.78 12.71
C ARG A 210 -8.19 -17.49 12.65
N TRP A 211 -8.91 -18.04 13.61
CA TRP A 211 -10.25 -17.59 13.97
C TRP A 211 -10.11 -16.52 15.05
N ALA A 212 -10.09 -15.26 14.63
CA ALA A 212 -9.88 -14.13 15.52
C ALA A 212 -11.19 -13.69 16.18
N SER A 213 -11.13 -13.41 17.47
CA SER A 213 -12.19 -12.65 18.14
C SER A 213 -12.21 -11.20 17.62
N PRO A 214 -13.31 -10.47 17.83
CA PRO A 214 -13.36 -9.04 17.47
C PRO A 214 -12.21 -8.22 18.06
N GLN A 215 -11.81 -8.46 19.30
CA GLN A 215 -10.72 -7.76 19.98
C GLN A 215 -9.35 -8.08 19.34
N GLU A 216 -9.11 -9.37 19.07
CA GLU A 216 -7.88 -9.80 18.40
C GLU A 216 -7.76 -9.21 16.99
N LEU A 217 -8.87 -9.17 16.23
CA LEU A 217 -8.90 -8.62 14.89
C LEU A 217 -8.46 -7.15 14.84
N GLN A 218 -8.78 -6.36 15.88
CA GLN A 218 -8.34 -4.96 15.99
C GLN A 218 -6.82 -4.82 16.12
N SER A 219 -6.16 -5.78 16.76
CA SER A 219 -4.71 -5.75 17.00
C SER A 219 -3.87 -6.34 15.87
N LEU A 220 -4.47 -7.08 14.93
CA LEU A 220 -3.73 -7.70 13.82
C LEU A 220 -3.19 -6.66 12.85
N ALA A 221 -1.95 -6.83 12.40
CA ALA A 221 -1.39 -6.03 11.31
C ALA A 221 -2.04 -6.45 9.98
N MET A 222 -2.77 -5.55 9.33
CA MET A 222 -3.53 -5.82 8.10
C MET A 222 -3.21 -4.78 7.02
N PRO A 223 -3.34 -5.14 5.72
CA PRO A 223 -3.35 -4.15 4.65
C PRO A 223 -4.44 -3.09 4.87
N ALA A 224 -4.19 -1.84 4.45
CA ALA A 224 -5.08 -0.71 4.76
C ALA A 224 -6.55 -0.92 4.33
N ALA A 225 -6.80 -1.61 3.21
CA ALA A 225 -8.16 -1.90 2.76
C ALA A 225 -8.88 -2.90 3.69
N HIS A 226 -8.17 -3.97 4.11
CA HIS A 226 -8.71 -4.97 5.04
C HIS A 226 -8.91 -4.38 6.44
N ARG A 227 -8.00 -3.48 6.89
CA ARG A 227 -8.20 -2.72 8.15
C ARG A 227 -9.46 -1.87 8.09
N LYS A 228 -9.69 -1.12 7.00
CA LYS A 228 -10.93 -0.35 6.82
C LYS A 228 -12.18 -1.21 6.84
N LEU A 229 -12.11 -2.42 6.27
CA LEU A 229 -13.22 -3.38 6.35
C LEU A 229 -13.43 -3.84 7.79
N ALA A 230 -12.38 -4.27 8.48
CA ALA A 230 -12.46 -4.67 9.87
C ALA A 230 -13.08 -3.58 10.75
N ASP A 231 -12.66 -2.32 10.60
CA ASP A 231 -13.20 -1.18 11.36
C ASP A 231 -14.72 -0.96 11.07
N ARG A 232 -15.17 -1.13 9.82
CA ARG A 232 -16.61 -1.08 9.48
C ARG A 232 -17.42 -2.17 10.18
N LEU A 233 -16.86 -3.39 10.30
CA LEU A 233 -17.55 -4.50 10.97
C LEU A 233 -17.79 -4.22 12.46
N PHE A 234 -16.92 -3.42 13.10
CA PHE A 234 -17.09 -3.01 14.50
C PHE A 234 -18.03 -1.82 14.65
N ALA A 235 -17.96 -0.85 13.73
CA ALA A 235 -18.87 0.30 13.75
C ALA A 235 -20.34 -0.09 13.54
N ALA A 236 -20.60 -1.20 12.85
CA ALA A 236 -21.94 -1.74 12.60
C ALA A 236 -22.46 -2.67 13.71
N ALA A 237 -21.62 -3.09 14.67
CA ALA A 237 -22.05 -3.86 15.82
C ALA A 237 -22.83 -2.93 16.77
N PRO A 238 -24.11 -3.22 17.15
CA PRO A 238 -24.79 -2.43 18.15
C PRO A 238 -23.98 -2.54 19.46
N GLY A 239 -23.63 -1.38 20.02
CA GLY A 239 -23.01 -1.33 21.34
C GLY A 239 -23.87 -2.09 22.36
N PRO A 240 -23.28 -2.59 23.49
CA PRO A 240 -24.05 -3.26 24.51
C PRO A 240 -25.18 -2.32 24.94
N ALA A 241 -26.41 -2.82 24.84
CA ALA A 241 -27.59 -2.09 25.29
C ALA A 241 -27.33 -1.62 26.71
N GLN A 242 -27.34 -0.29 26.93
CA GLN A 242 -27.37 0.27 28.25
C GLN A 242 -28.61 -0.31 28.93
N ALA A 243 -28.39 -1.23 29.85
CA ALA A 243 -29.44 -1.68 30.74
C ALA A 243 -29.91 -0.45 31.52
N SER A 244 -31.08 0.04 31.14
CA SER A 244 -31.79 1.08 31.86
C SER A 244 -32.12 0.51 33.24
N LEU A 245 -31.46 0.98 34.27
CA LEU A 245 -31.88 0.83 35.64
C LEU A 245 -33.11 1.72 35.84
N ILE A 246 -34.25 1.12 35.98
CA ILE A 246 -35.42 1.71 36.64
C ILE A 246 -35.60 0.97 37.97
#